data_148044993235ef175b376dc70aa87d4f
#
_entry.id   148044993235ef175b376dc70aa87d4f
#
_cell.length_a   1.000
_cell.length_b   1.000
_cell.length_c   1.000
_cell.angle_alpha   90.00
_cell.angle_beta   90.00
_cell.angle_gamma   90.00
#
_symmetry.space_group_name_H-M   'P 1'
#
loop_
_entity.id
_entity.type
_entity.pdbx_description
1 polymer ?
#
loop_
_entity_poly.entity_id
_entity_poly.type
_entity_poly.pdbx_seq_one_letter_code
_entity_poly.pdbx_strand_id
1 'polypeptide(L)'
;MENKYKSAGLDYNLIIDKYPNIQEYEEIVNTYLSDPFFKEIGDYLNNEDYALAKDATKGLYILASELCLYNLYMAILEIYDDLESEDYSEVLKHYKEMLVTYKKVRGAFHV
;
A
#
# COMPACT_ATOMS: atom_id res chain seq x y z
N MET A 1 -6.03 -9.12 -19.02
CA MET A 1 -6.33 -8.16 -17.93
C MET A 1 -6.38 -8.83 -16.58
N GLU A 2 -7.21 -9.85 -16.42
CA GLU A 2 -7.35 -10.56 -15.16
C GLU A 2 -6.01 -11.11 -14.63
N ASN A 3 -5.14 -11.60 -15.53
CA ASN A 3 -3.87 -12.20 -15.16
C ASN A 3 -2.92 -11.24 -14.43
N LYS A 4 -2.89 -9.96 -14.80
CA LYS A 4 -2.01 -8.99 -14.14
C LYS A 4 -2.47 -8.72 -12.69
N TYR A 5 -3.78 -8.73 -12.44
CA TYR A 5 -4.32 -8.57 -11.09
C TYR A 5 -3.95 -9.77 -10.22
N LYS A 6 -4.14 -10.98 -10.74
CA LYS A 6 -3.78 -12.20 -10.03
C LYS A 6 -2.29 -12.26 -9.72
N SER A 7 -1.44 -11.90 -10.68
CA SER A 7 0.01 -11.85 -10.48
C SER A 7 0.41 -10.85 -9.40
N ALA A 8 -0.36 -9.79 -9.23
CA ALA A 8 -0.13 -8.79 -8.18
C ALA A 8 -0.75 -9.18 -6.83
N GLY A 9 -1.41 -10.34 -6.74
CA GLY A 9 -2.05 -10.80 -5.52
C GLY A 9 -3.42 -10.14 -5.26
N LEU A 10 -4.09 -9.67 -6.33
CA LEU A 10 -5.35 -8.95 -6.23
C LEU A 10 -6.50 -9.79 -6.76
N ASP A 11 -7.70 -9.51 -6.25
CA ASP A 11 -8.94 -10.18 -6.66
C ASP A 11 -9.66 -9.34 -7.71
N TYR A 12 -9.52 -9.70 -8.98
CA TYR A 12 -10.11 -8.96 -10.09
C TYR A 12 -11.63 -8.90 -10.00
N ASN A 13 -12.28 -9.99 -9.63
CA ASN A 13 -13.75 -10.04 -9.57
C ASN A 13 -14.29 -9.10 -8.51
N LEU A 14 -13.64 -9.04 -7.36
CA LEU A 14 -14.01 -8.11 -6.29
C LEU A 14 -13.81 -6.65 -6.73
N ILE A 15 -12.71 -6.38 -7.43
CA ILE A 15 -12.41 -5.04 -7.92
C ILE A 15 -13.44 -4.58 -8.95
N ILE A 16 -13.75 -5.42 -9.93
CA ILE A 16 -14.68 -5.03 -11.01
C ILE A 16 -16.12 -4.88 -10.51
N ASP A 17 -16.49 -5.60 -9.45
CA ASP A 17 -17.78 -5.43 -8.79
C ASP A 17 -17.94 -4.03 -8.21
N LYS A 18 -16.90 -3.54 -7.57
CA LYS A 18 -16.89 -2.22 -6.93
C LYS A 18 -16.59 -1.09 -7.91
N TYR A 19 -15.73 -1.37 -8.89
CA TYR A 19 -15.27 -0.41 -9.89
C TYR A 19 -15.51 -0.96 -11.30
N PRO A 20 -16.76 -0.87 -11.81
CA PRO A 20 -17.08 -1.43 -13.14
C PRO A 20 -16.30 -0.80 -14.28
N ASN A 21 -15.95 0.49 -14.18
CA ASN A 21 -15.06 1.14 -15.14
C ASN A 21 -13.62 0.87 -14.77
N ILE A 22 -13.09 -0.24 -15.24
CA ILE A 22 -11.75 -0.70 -14.88
C ILE A 22 -10.66 0.28 -15.32
N GLN A 23 -10.85 0.96 -16.43
CA GLN A 23 -9.88 1.92 -16.94
C GLN A 23 -9.74 3.12 -15.98
N GLU A 24 -10.86 3.65 -15.52
CA GLU A 24 -10.89 4.72 -14.53
C GLU A 24 -10.27 4.27 -13.21
N TYR A 25 -10.58 3.05 -12.78
CA TYR A 25 -9.99 2.46 -11.58
C TYR A 25 -8.47 2.41 -11.67
N GLU A 26 -7.93 1.96 -12.82
CA GLU A 26 -6.47 1.86 -13.00
C GLU A 26 -5.80 3.24 -12.95
N GLU A 27 -6.46 4.27 -13.46
CA GLU A 27 -5.94 5.64 -13.35
C GLU A 27 -5.86 6.11 -11.90
N ILE A 28 -6.91 5.82 -11.12
CA ILE A 28 -6.95 6.16 -9.71
C ILE A 28 -5.85 5.42 -8.94
N VAL A 29 -5.69 4.12 -9.20
CA VAL A 29 -4.65 3.31 -8.56
C VAL A 29 -3.26 3.82 -8.91
N ASN A 30 -3.01 4.16 -10.16
CA ASN A 30 -1.71 4.71 -10.58
C ASN A 30 -1.39 6.01 -9.84
N THR A 31 -2.38 6.88 -9.66
CA THR A 31 -2.21 8.10 -8.87
C THR A 31 -1.87 7.78 -7.43
N TYR A 32 -2.59 6.85 -6.82
CA TYR A 32 -2.35 6.40 -5.45
C TYR A 32 -0.94 5.83 -5.28
N LEU A 33 -0.52 4.93 -6.19
CA LEU A 33 0.79 4.27 -6.11
C LEU A 33 1.96 5.23 -6.37
N SER A 34 1.68 6.42 -6.90
CA SER A 34 2.67 7.48 -7.12
C SER A 34 2.82 8.41 -5.91
N ASP A 35 2.10 8.14 -4.81
CA ASP A 35 2.15 8.97 -3.61
C ASP A 35 3.57 8.93 -3.02
N PRO A 36 4.18 10.11 -2.77
CA PRO A 36 5.53 10.17 -2.21
C PRO A 36 5.65 9.58 -0.82
N PHE A 37 4.56 9.39 -0.09
CA PHE A 37 4.60 8.79 1.26
C PHE A 37 5.12 7.36 1.26
N PHE A 38 4.96 6.60 0.18
CA PHE A 38 5.56 5.25 0.12
C PHE A 38 7.07 5.28 0.36
N LYS A 39 7.74 6.35 -0.09
CA LYS A 39 9.18 6.55 0.15
C LYS A 39 9.42 7.29 1.45
N GLU A 40 8.65 8.33 1.73
CA GLU A 40 8.86 9.20 2.88
C GLU A 40 8.70 8.47 4.21
N ILE A 41 7.84 7.45 4.27
CA ILE A 41 7.71 6.59 5.46
C ILE A 41 9.07 6.01 5.84
N GLY A 42 9.85 5.54 4.87
CA GLY A 42 11.20 5.03 5.12
C GLY A 42 12.11 6.06 5.74
N ASP A 43 12.06 7.29 5.24
CA ASP A 43 12.85 8.40 5.79
C ASP A 43 12.42 8.72 7.22
N TYR A 44 11.11 8.77 7.47
CA TYR A 44 10.59 9.00 8.82
C TYR A 44 11.04 7.91 9.80
N LEU A 45 10.97 6.65 9.39
CA LEU A 45 11.39 5.53 10.23
C LEU A 45 12.89 5.57 10.53
N ASN A 46 13.70 5.89 9.53
CA ASN A 46 15.16 6.00 9.71
C ASN A 46 15.55 7.16 10.64
N ASN A 47 14.74 8.22 10.66
CA ASN A 47 14.97 9.39 11.52
C ASN A 47 14.23 9.28 12.86
N GLU A 48 13.55 8.17 13.11
CA GLU A 48 12.74 7.95 14.32
C GLU A 48 11.60 8.98 14.47
N ASP A 49 11.13 9.53 13.34
CA ASP A 49 9.97 10.42 13.30
C ASP A 49 8.69 9.59 13.26
N TYR A 50 8.44 8.86 14.34
CA TYR A 50 7.37 7.87 14.39
C TYR A 50 5.96 8.46 14.28
N ALA A 51 5.75 9.67 14.79
CA ALA A 51 4.47 10.35 14.68
C ALA A 51 4.14 10.67 13.21
N LEU A 52 5.12 11.15 12.44
CA LEU A 52 4.94 11.41 11.00
C LEU A 52 4.74 10.13 10.21
N ALA A 53 5.51 9.09 10.54
CA ALA A 53 5.35 7.78 9.91
C ALA A 53 3.96 7.21 10.17
N LYS A 54 3.44 7.34 11.39
CA LYS A 54 2.12 6.86 11.77
C LYS A 54 1.02 7.55 10.97
N ASP A 55 1.07 8.87 10.86
CA ASP A 55 0.09 9.63 10.10
C ASP A 55 0.11 9.25 8.61
N ALA A 56 1.31 9.12 8.04
CA ALA A 56 1.47 8.74 6.64
C ALA A 56 0.94 7.33 6.37
N THR A 57 1.26 6.36 7.22
CA THR A 57 0.79 4.98 7.05
C THR A 57 -0.72 4.88 7.17
N LYS A 58 -1.32 5.65 8.08
CA LYS A 58 -2.78 5.67 8.25
C LYS A 58 -3.48 6.11 6.97
N GLY A 59 -3.01 7.20 6.37
CA GLY A 59 -3.58 7.69 5.11
C GLY A 59 -3.46 6.66 4.00
N LEU A 60 -2.31 6.03 3.88
CA LEU A 60 -2.06 5.04 2.82
C LEU A 60 -2.89 3.78 3.00
N TYR A 61 -3.05 3.23 4.22
CA TYR A 61 -3.79 1.99 4.37
C TYR A 61 -5.29 2.17 4.18
N ILE A 62 -5.83 3.32 4.54
CA ILE A 62 -7.24 3.62 4.33
C ILE A 62 -7.55 3.59 2.82
N LEU A 63 -6.74 4.27 2.01
CA LEU A 63 -6.93 4.29 0.55
C LEU A 63 -6.68 2.93 -0.09
N ALA A 64 -5.69 2.17 0.37
CA ALA A 64 -5.45 0.83 -0.13
C ALA A 64 -6.68 -0.07 0.08
N SER A 65 -7.30 0.04 1.26
CA SER A 65 -8.51 -0.71 1.58
C SER A 65 -9.67 -0.32 0.65
N GLU A 66 -9.88 0.97 0.44
CA GLU A 66 -10.95 1.47 -0.44
C GLU A 66 -10.75 1.03 -1.89
N LEU A 67 -9.51 0.95 -2.34
CA LEU A 67 -9.17 0.55 -3.70
C LEU A 67 -9.04 -0.97 -3.87
N CYS A 68 -9.41 -1.74 -2.86
CA CYS A 68 -9.34 -3.21 -2.88
C CYS A 68 -7.93 -3.76 -3.11
N LEU A 69 -6.92 -2.99 -2.71
CA LEU A 69 -5.52 -3.42 -2.75
C LEU A 69 -5.18 -4.08 -1.41
N TYR A 70 -5.86 -5.20 -1.10
CA TYR A 70 -5.87 -5.76 0.25
C TYR A 70 -4.51 -6.32 0.71
N ASN A 71 -3.70 -6.85 -0.21
CA ASN A 71 -2.36 -7.29 0.15
C ASN A 71 -1.48 -6.09 0.58
N LEU A 72 -1.58 -4.98 -0.14
CA LEU A 72 -0.87 -3.75 0.21
C LEU A 72 -1.44 -3.14 1.48
N TYR A 73 -2.78 -3.12 1.62
CA TYR A 73 -3.46 -2.67 2.83
C TYR A 73 -2.92 -3.40 4.07
N MET A 74 -2.85 -4.73 4.03
CA MET A 74 -2.39 -5.53 5.16
C MET A 74 -0.93 -5.24 5.50
N ALA A 75 -0.08 -5.06 4.48
CA ALA A 75 1.33 -4.76 4.69
C ALA A 75 1.54 -3.37 5.32
N ILE A 76 0.76 -2.38 4.89
CA ILE A 76 0.83 -1.03 5.47
C ILE A 76 0.27 -1.02 6.89
N LEU A 77 -0.84 -1.73 7.10
CA LEU A 77 -1.48 -1.82 8.42
C LEU A 77 -0.52 -2.40 9.47
N GLU A 78 0.31 -3.36 9.09
CA GLU A 78 1.29 -3.96 9.99
C GLU A 78 2.29 -2.92 10.49
N ILE A 79 2.74 -2.02 9.61
CA ILE A 79 3.60 -0.90 10.00
C ILE A 79 2.85 0.03 10.96
N TYR A 80 1.61 0.36 10.62
CA TYR A 80 0.78 1.21 11.46
C TYR A 80 0.58 0.62 12.85
N ASP A 81 0.32 -0.69 12.94
CA ASP A 81 0.12 -1.37 14.22
C ASP A 81 1.39 -1.33 15.09
N ASP A 82 2.58 -1.50 14.49
CA ASP A 82 3.84 -1.34 15.20
C ASP A 82 3.97 0.06 15.80
N LEU A 83 3.64 1.07 15.01
CA LEU A 83 3.73 2.47 15.43
C LEU A 83 2.68 2.81 16.50
N GLU A 84 1.46 2.28 16.35
CA GLU A 84 0.38 2.50 17.31
C GLU A 84 0.70 1.85 18.66
N SER A 85 1.29 0.66 18.66
CA SER A 85 1.67 -0.05 19.87
C SER A 85 3.00 0.42 20.46
N GLU A 86 3.69 1.32 19.76
CA GLU A 86 5.01 1.82 20.14
C GLU A 86 6.05 0.70 20.27
N ASP A 87 5.88 -0.37 19.51
CA ASP A 87 6.84 -1.46 19.40
C ASP A 87 7.58 -1.32 18.06
N TYR A 88 8.75 -0.71 18.10
CA TYR A 88 9.52 -0.38 16.90
C TYR A 88 10.54 -1.44 16.49
N SER A 89 10.60 -2.57 17.22
CA SER A 89 11.63 -3.60 17.00
C SER A 89 11.59 -4.21 15.60
N GLU A 90 10.40 -4.33 14.99
CA GLU A 90 10.21 -4.96 13.68
C GLU A 90 9.75 -3.97 12.60
N VAL A 91 9.64 -2.68 12.92
CA VAL A 91 9.00 -1.71 12.03
C VAL A 91 9.76 -1.56 10.69
N LEU A 92 11.09 -1.54 10.71
CA LEU A 92 11.87 -1.43 9.48
C LEU A 92 11.76 -2.70 8.63
N LYS A 93 11.69 -3.87 9.26
CA LYS A 93 11.47 -5.14 8.57
C LYS A 93 10.11 -5.13 7.86
N HIS A 94 9.06 -4.73 8.57
CA HIS A 94 7.71 -4.64 8.00
C HIS A 94 7.65 -3.62 6.86
N TYR A 95 8.37 -2.51 6.98
CA TYR A 95 8.45 -1.54 5.89
C TYR A 95 9.09 -2.14 4.64
N LYS A 96 10.20 -2.89 4.79
CA LYS A 96 10.85 -3.54 3.67
C LYS A 96 9.95 -4.58 3.00
N GLU A 97 9.21 -5.34 3.80
CA GLU A 97 8.24 -6.31 3.29
C GLU A 97 7.10 -5.60 2.54
N MET A 98 6.62 -4.49 3.06
CA MET A 98 5.62 -3.66 2.38
C MET A 98 6.12 -3.17 1.03
N LEU A 99 7.38 -2.76 0.92
CA LEU A 99 7.95 -2.32 -0.35
C LEU A 99 7.97 -3.43 -1.40
N VAL A 100 8.17 -4.68 -0.99
CA VAL A 100 8.09 -5.83 -1.92
C VAL A 100 6.68 -5.94 -2.49
N THR A 101 5.66 -5.89 -1.63
CA THR A 101 4.27 -5.91 -2.06
C THR A 101 3.93 -4.69 -2.93
N TYR A 102 4.38 -3.52 -2.52
CA TYR A 102 4.18 -2.27 -3.26
C TYR A 102 4.71 -2.37 -4.69
N LYS A 103 5.93 -2.86 -4.86
CA LYS A 103 6.55 -3.01 -6.19
C LYS A 103 5.79 -4.01 -7.04
N LYS A 104 5.31 -5.08 -6.44
CA LYS A 104 4.52 -6.10 -7.12
C LYS A 104 3.20 -5.53 -7.64
N VAL A 105 2.49 -4.78 -6.81
CA VAL A 105 1.23 -4.12 -7.20
C VAL A 105 1.50 -3.06 -8.26
N ARG A 106 2.49 -2.21 -8.04
CA ARG A 106 2.87 -1.16 -8.98
C ARG A 106 3.20 -1.71 -10.36
N GLY A 107 3.91 -2.85 -10.40
CA GLY A 107 4.26 -3.51 -11.67
C GLY A 107 3.05 -3.94 -12.49
N ALA A 108 1.92 -4.23 -11.85
CA ALA A 108 0.69 -4.60 -12.55
C ALA A 108 -0.03 -3.40 -13.17
N PHE A 109 0.13 -2.21 -12.60
CA PHE A 109 -0.60 -1.00 -13.03
C PHE A 109 0.29 0.01 -13.77
N HIS A 110 1.60 -0.10 -13.61
CA HIS A 110 2.53 0.83 -14.24
C HIS A 110 2.67 0.50 -15.72
N VAL A 111 2.52 1.48 -16.55
CA VAL A 111 2.65 1.35 -18.01
C VAL A 111 3.98 1.94 -18.46
#